data_d9d9d3f4cce594a049d19f7bac9c6072
#
_entry.id   d9d9d3f4cce594a049d19f7bac9c6072
#
_cell.length_a   1.000
_cell.length_b   1.000
_cell.length_c   1.000
_cell.angle_alpha   90.00
_cell.angle_beta   90.00
_cell.angle_gamma   90.00
#
_symmetry.space_group_name_H-M   'P 1'
#
loop_
_entity.id
_entity.type
_entity.pdbx_description
1 polymer ?
#
loop_
_entity_poly.entity_id
_entity_poly.type
_entity_poly.pdbx_seq_one_letter_code
_entity_poly.pdbx_strand_id
1 'polypeptide(L)'
;MKVVRDCFGRSVRLTDERIAHIVQHPELAGIEEEIAQVLLAPTEVRVSRSDNTVKLFYEYYAKTRVGGKWLCVVVKYPSPEGFVVTAYLTDRLKEGETIWPTK
;
A
#
# COMPACT_ATOMS: atom_id res chain seq x y z
N MET A 1 1.85 -15.84 7.36
CA MET A 1 2.41 -14.91 6.37
C MET A 1 1.68 -15.07 5.07
N LYS A 2 1.39 -13.97 4.41
CA LYS A 2 0.69 -13.95 3.13
C LYS A 2 1.61 -13.35 2.06
N VAL A 3 1.62 -13.95 0.87
CA VAL A 3 2.35 -13.40 -0.26
C VAL A 3 1.31 -12.99 -1.30
N VAL A 4 1.36 -11.73 -1.73
CA VAL A 4 0.45 -11.19 -2.73
C VAL A 4 1.25 -10.65 -3.92
N ARG A 5 0.58 -10.56 -5.08
CA ARG A 5 1.19 -9.97 -6.27
C ARG A 5 0.87 -8.48 -6.32
N ASP A 6 1.84 -7.68 -6.69
CA ASP A 6 1.59 -6.27 -6.99
C ASP A 6 1.22 -6.10 -8.48
N CYS A 7 0.89 -4.86 -8.85
CA CYS A 7 0.47 -4.56 -10.23
C CYS A 7 1.62 -4.69 -11.25
N PHE A 8 2.86 -4.81 -10.80
CA PHE A 8 4.02 -5.02 -11.65
C PHE A 8 4.39 -6.51 -11.77
N GLY A 9 3.60 -7.41 -11.15
CA GLY A 9 3.84 -8.84 -11.18
C GLY A 9 4.86 -9.33 -10.17
N ARG A 10 5.26 -8.50 -9.21
CA ARG A 10 6.25 -8.85 -8.19
C ARG A 10 5.56 -9.41 -6.96
N SER A 11 6.25 -10.30 -6.26
CA SER A 11 5.76 -10.85 -4.99
C SER A 11 6.00 -9.88 -3.85
N VAL A 12 4.97 -9.67 -3.02
CA VAL A 12 5.04 -8.80 -1.85
C VAL A 12 4.59 -9.59 -0.63
N ARG A 13 5.43 -9.62 0.39
CA ARG A 13 5.12 -10.30 1.64
C ARG A 13 4.33 -9.39 2.58
N LEU A 14 3.30 -9.95 3.19
CA LEU A 14 2.50 -9.30 4.21
C LEU A 14 2.51 -10.21 5.43
N THR A 15 3.32 -9.88 6.43
CA THR A 15 3.48 -10.72 7.61
C THR A 15 2.36 -10.47 8.61
N ASP A 16 2.09 -11.49 9.45
CA ASP A 16 1.07 -11.39 10.50
C ASP A 16 1.44 -10.29 11.51
N GLU A 17 2.73 -10.12 11.81
CA GLU A 17 3.20 -9.04 12.68
C GLU A 17 2.88 -7.68 12.10
N ARG A 18 3.07 -7.52 10.79
CA ARG A 18 2.83 -6.24 10.14
C ARG A 18 1.34 -5.93 10.08
N ILE A 19 0.51 -6.93 9.82
CA ILE A 19 -0.94 -6.76 9.87
C ILE A 19 -1.38 -6.36 11.27
N ALA A 20 -0.88 -7.04 12.30
CA ALA A 20 -1.21 -6.72 13.69
C ALA A 20 -0.84 -5.28 14.03
N HIS A 21 0.31 -4.81 13.52
CA HIS A 21 0.75 -3.44 13.71
C HIS A 21 -0.19 -2.43 13.01
N ILE A 22 -0.55 -2.72 11.77
CA ILE A 22 -1.41 -1.84 10.97
C ILE A 22 -2.80 -1.72 11.60
N VAL A 23 -3.39 -2.83 12.01
CA VAL A 23 -4.77 -2.83 12.54
C VAL A 23 -4.86 -2.32 13.98
N GLN A 24 -3.75 -1.93 14.61
CA GLN A 24 -3.79 -1.22 15.88
C GLN A 24 -4.52 0.13 15.74
N HIS A 25 -4.52 0.70 14.54
CA HIS A 25 -5.32 1.87 14.25
C HIS A 25 -6.76 1.44 14.00
N PRO A 26 -7.74 1.90 14.82
CA PRO A 26 -9.12 1.41 14.70
C PRO A 26 -9.75 1.60 13.33
N GLU A 27 -9.37 2.67 12.61
CA GLU A 27 -9.87 2.96 11.28
C GLU A 27 -9.41 1.95 10.23
N LEU A 28 -8.40 1.12 10.57
CA LEU A 28 -7.83 0.12 9.65
C LEU A 28 -8.23 -1.31 10.05
N ALA A 29 -9.17 -1.48 10.99
CA ALA A 29 -9.62 -2.82 11.37
C ALA A 29 -10.22 -3.55 10.14
N GLY A 30 -9.75 -4.77 9.88
CA GLY A 30 -10.23 -5.58 8.77
C GLY A 30 -9.67 -5.19 7.40
N ILE A 31 -8.60 -4.39 7.35
CA ILE A 31 -8.06 -3.80 6.11
C ILE A 31 -7.24 -4.79 5.26
N GLU A 32 -7.02 -6.02 5.74
CA GLU A 32 -6.10 -6.96 5.10
C GLU A 32 -6.42 -7.23 3.63
N GLU A 33 -7.70 -7.48 3.31
CA GLU A 33 -8.11 -7.73 1.92
C GLU A 33 -7.90 -6.51 1.04
N GLU A 34 -8.22 -5.33 1.55
CA GLU A 34 -8.06 -4.08 0.82
C GLU A 34 -6.59 -3.83 0.52
N ILE A 35 -5.69 -4.16 1.44
CA ILE A 35 -4.25 -4.04 1.19
C ILE A 35 -3.86 -4.89 -0.03
N ALA A 36 -4.30 -6.15 -0.06
CA ALA A 36 -4.00 -7.03 -1.19
C ALA A 36 -4.58 -6.49 -2.50
N GLN A 37 -5.80 -5.97 -2.47
CA GLN A 37 -6.45 -5.40 -3.65
C GLN A 37 -5.74 -4.15 -4.16
N VAL A 38 -5.31 -3.27 -3.26
CA VAL A 38 -4.58 -2.07 -3.62
C VAL A 38 -3.25 -2.42 -4.28
N LEU A 39 -2.54 -3.41 -3.76
CA LEU A 39 -1.28 -3.84 -4.37
C LEU A 39 -1.49 -4.38 -5.78
N LEU A 40 -2.54 -5.16 -6.00
CA LEU A 40 -2.80 -5.79 -7.29
C LEU A 40 -3.33 -4.80 -8.33
N ALA A 41 -4.22 -3.90 -7.93
CA ALA A 41 -4.90 -2.99 -8.86
C ALA A 41 -5.05 -1.59 -8.25
N PRO A 42 -3.95 -0.87 -8.03
CA PRO A 42 -4.01 0.47 -7.46
C PRO A 42 -4.50 1.49 -8.49
N THR A 43 -5.01 2.61 -8.01
CA THR A 43 -5.27 3.77 -8.86
C THR A 43 -3.95 4.42 -9.27
N GLU A 44 -3.01 4.52 -8.34
CA GLU A 44 -1.73 5.17 -8.60
C GLU A 44 -0.63 4.56 -7.73
N VAL A 45 0.58 4.49 -8.27
CA VAL A 45 1.78 4.11 -7.52
C VAL A 45 2.83 5.20 -7.71
N ARG A 46 3.42 5.63 -6.62
CA ARG A 46 4.51 6.62 -6.62
C ARG A 46 5.75 6.04 -5.95
N VAL A 47 6.92 6.46 -6.44
CA VAL A 47 8.19 6.15 -5.77
C VAL A 47 8.42 7.17 -4.67
N SER A 48 8.80 6.73 -3.48
CA SER A 48 9.12 7.62 -2.37
C SER A 48 10.29 8.54 -2.75
N ARG A 49 10.21 9.82 -2.39
CA ARG A 49 11.28 10.77 -2.65
C ARG A 49 12.50 10.55 -1.76
N SER A 50 12.28 9.98 -0.58
CA SER A 50 13.36 9.77 0.40
C SER A 50 14.05 8.42 0.24
N ASP A 51 13.43 7.47 -0.46
CA ASP A 51 13.99 6.12 -0.64
C ASP A 51 13.42 5.52 -1.93
N ASN A 52 14.26 5.39 -2.97
CA ASN A 52 13.81 4.91 -4.28
C ASN A 52 13.49 3.41 -4.31
N THR A 53 13.75 2.69 -3.22
CA THR A 53 13.32 1.28 -3.08
C THR A 53 11.93 1.15 -2.44
N VAL A 54 11.33 2.26 -2.04
CA VAL A 54 10.01 2.29 -1.42
C VAL A 54 8.99 2.80 -2.42
N LYS A 55 7.89 2.05 -2.57
CA LYS A 55 6.77 2.42 -3.43
C LYS A 55 5.52 2.61 -2.60
N LEU A 56 4.72 3.59 -2.98
CA LEU A 56 3.48 3.99 -2.32
C LEU A 56 2.33 3.64 -3.26
N PHE A 57 1.49 2.68 -2.85
CA PHE A 57 0.35 2.21 -3.63
C PHE A 57 -0.90 2.86 -3.09
N TYR A 58 -1.70 3.49 -3.97
CA TYR A 58 -2.85 4.29 -3.57
C TYR A 58 -4.14 3.80 -4.23
N GLU A 59 -5.20 3.75 -3.43
CA GLU A 59 -6.57 3.57 -3.90
C GLU A 59 -7.51 4.40 -3.03
N TYR A 60 -8.48 5.06 -3.66
CA TYR A 60 -9.43 5.89 -2.93
C TYR A 60 -10.63 5.05 -2.49
N TYR A 61 -11.02 5.20 -1.23
CA TYR A 61 -12.21 4.57 -0.67
C TYR A 61 -13.15 5.67 -0.19
N ALA A 62 -14.34 5.74 -0.82
CA ALA A 62 -15.32 6.77 -0.51
C ALA A 62 -15.90 6.63 0.91
N LYS A 63 -15.91 5.40 1.44
CA LYS A 63 -16.50 5.12 2.75
C LYS A 63 -15.51 4.37 3.62
N THR A 64 -14.85 5.10 4.50
CA THR A 64 -14.06 4.51 5.57
C THR A 64 -14.65 4.94 6.90
N ARG A 65 -14.12 4.42 8.01
CA ARG A 65 -14.58 4.81 9.34
C ARG A 65 -14.34 6.28 9.66
N VAL A 66 -13.48 6.94 8.87
CA VAL A 66 -13.12 8.35 9.04
C VAL A 66 -13.46 9.18 7.81
N GLY A 67 -14.41 8.71 6.99
CA GLY A 67 -14.85 9.40 5.77
C GLY A 67 -14.09 8.93 4.54
N GLY A 68 -14.26 9.65 3.43
CA GLY A 68 -13.54 9.34 2.19
C GLY A 68 -12.06 9.59 2.34
N LYS A 69 -11.24 8.58 2.04
CA LYS A 69 -9.77 8.63 2.19
C LYS A 69 -9.08 7.80 1.13
N TRP A 70 -7.85 8.14 0.87
CA TRP A 70 -6.93 7.28 0.13
C TRP A 70 -6.34 6.27 1.10
N LEU A 71 -6.34 5.00 0.71
CA LEU A 71 -5.54 3.98 1.40
C LEU A 71 -4.17 3.98 0.72
N CYS A 72 -3.13 4.22 1.51
CA CYS A 72 -1.75 4.14 1.06
C CYS A 72 -1.12 2.88 1.65
N VAL A 73 -0.61 2.00 0.78
CA VAL A 73 0.15 0.83 1.19
C VAL A 73 1.61 1.08 0.83
N VAL A 74 2.47 1.04 1.82
CA VAL A 74 3.90 1.33 1.66
C VAL A 74 4.65 0.01 1.57
N VAL A 75 5.39 -0.17 0.47
CA VAL A 75 6.13 -1.41 0.21
C VAL A 75 7.59 -1.08 -0.05
N LYS A 76 8.49 -1.83 0.59
CA LYS A 76 9.92 -1.73 0.34
C LYS A 76 10.37 -2.91 -0.51
N TYR A 77 11.21 -2.63 -1.52
CA TYR A 77 11.74 -3.62 -2.43
C TYR A 77 13.27 -3.66 -2.32
N PRO A 78 13.83 -4.41 -1.36
CA PRO A 78 15.29 -4.58 -1.26
C PRO A 78 15.84 -5.48 -2.36
N SER A 79 14.97 -6.20 -3.04
CA SER A 79 15.23 -7.09 -4.16
C SER A 79 14.00 -6.99 -5.09
N PRO A 80 13.89 -7.80 -6.17
CA PRO A 80 12.64 -7.86 -6.93
C PRO A 80 11.43 -8.21 -6.08
N GLU A 81 11.62 -8.92 -4.96
CA GLU A 81 10.56 -9.18 -4.01
C GLU A 81 10.47 -8.04 -2.98
N GLY A 82 9.23 -7.69 -2.60
CA GLY A 82 8.98 -6.65 -1.63
C GLY A 82 8.30 -7.13 -0.37
N PHE A 83 8.16 -6.23 0.58
CA PHE A 83 7.37 -6.48 1.78
C PHE A 83 6.62 -5.22 2.20
N VAL A 84 5.45 -5.40 2.78
CA VAL A 84 4.65 -4.28 3.28
C VAL A 84 5.32 -3.72 4.53
N VAL A 85 5.59 -2.42 4.51
CA VAL A 85 6.15 -1.71 5.67
C VAL A 85 5.02 -1.26 6.57
N THR A 86 4.01 -0.61 5.97
CA THR A 86 2.85 -0.11 6.70
C THR A 86 1.72 0.22 5.72
N ALA A 87 0.56 0.57 6.26
CA ALA A 87 -0.55 1.13 5.49
C ALA A 87 -1.26 2.16 6.35
N TYR A 88 -1.84 3.17 5.71
CA TYR A 88 -2.56 4.22 6.43
C TYR A 88 -3.56 4.90 5.51
N LEU A 89 -4.54 5.57 6.11
CA LEU A 89 -5.50 6.40 5.40
C LEU A 89 -5.00 7.84 5.36
N THR A 90 -5.19 8.51 4.23
CA THR A 90 -4.70 9.88 4.05
C THR A 90 -5.61 10.67 3.12
N ASP A 91 -5.62 11.98 3.28
CA ASP A 91 -6.35 12.88 2.39
C ASP A 91 -5.54 13.24 1.15
N ARG A 92 -4.22 13.05 1.19
CA ARG A 92 -3.33 13.50 0.12
C ARG A 92 -2.30 12.43 -0.23
N LEU A 93 -1.97 12.37 -1.53
CA LEU A 93 -0.87 11.55 -2.01
C LEU A 93 0.43 12.30 -1.75
N LYS A 94 1.45 11.58 -1.26
CA LYS A 94 2.78 12.15 -1.07
C LYS A 94 3.43 12.43 -2.42
N GLU A 95 4.23 13.47 -2.47
CA GLU A 95 5.01 13.78 -3.67
C GLU A 95 5.97 12.64 -4.00
N GLY A 96 6.15 12.40 -5.28
CA GLY A 96 7.02 11.36 -5.79
C GLY A 96 6.72 11.09 -7.25
N GLU A 97 7.61 10.38 -7.91
CA GLU A 97 7.41 10.01 -9.31
C GLU A 97 6.27 9.01 -9.43
N THR A 98 5.29 9.31 -10.29
CA THR A 98 4.21 8.39 -10.60
C THR A 98 4.71 7.35 -11.60
N ILE A 99 4.65 6.07 -11.22
CA ILE A 99 5.08 4.95 -12.06
C ILE A 99 3.94 4.02 -12.44
N TRP A 100 2.74 4.28 -11.97
CA TRP A 100 1.53 3.55 -12.33
C TRP A 100 0.35 4.51 -12.27
N PRO A 101 -0.58 4.52 -13.23
CA PRO A 101 -0.55 3.66 -14.42
C PRO A 101 0.59 4.05 -15.36
N THR A 102 1.05 3.08 -16.13
CA THR A 102 2.04 3.35 -17.18
C THR A 102 1.34 4.00 -18.37
N LYS A 103 2.05 4.95 -19.00
CA LYS A 103 1.53 5.62 -20.18
C LYS A 103 1.83 4.85 -21.46
#